data_7901f0664cd4b7653fa5973d4a2115f2
#
_entry.id   7901f0664cd4b7653fa5973d4a2115f2
#
_cell.length_a   1.000
_cell.length_b   1.000
_cell.length_c   1.000
_cell.angle_alpha   90.00
_cell.angle_beta   90.00
_cell.angle_gamma   90.00
#
_symmetry.space_group_name_H-M   'P 1'
#
loop_
_entity.id
_entity.type
_entity.pdbx_description
1 polymer ?
#
loop_
_entity_poly.entity_id
_entity_poly.type
_entity_poly.pdbx_seq_one_letter_code
_entity_poly.pdbx_strand_id
1 'polypeptide(L)'
;MKEDAEKSCLWLKREYDSGLIKSWSLDLIQNLPLSGFKEWQDDLKKAITFSPPHLSIYDLNIENGTVFKKLINLGKLKLPSDEEAFSNSESTHLILKNSGYSRYEISNYCLPRHQSRHNRVYWSGLGWWSFGQGSTSSPWGEKFTRPRVSKEYKKWVTRQDEFNLDSSLTNKEFVYKELDEKIMLGLRLKEGVDIKEVFKEQNWENKKFESNFSKLLEEWERFLRSGLLVRKGNRFFLSEPNGMELSNQVLVSMFKWWDEIN
;
A
#
# COMPACT_ATOMS: atom_id res chain seq x y z
N MET A 1 -28.46 -2.78 0.39
CA MET A 1 -26.99 -2.52 0.55
C MET A 1 -26.22 -3.70 1.11
N LYS A 2 -26.45 -4.19 2.36
CA LYS A 2 -25.71 -5.36 2.90
C LYS A 2 -26.01 -6.63 2.10
N GLU A 3 -27.25 -6.90 1.84
CA GLU A 3 -27.70 -8.06 1.04
C GLU A 3 -27.15 -8.02 -0.41
N ASP A 4 -27.02 -6.84 -1.01
CA ASP A 4 -26.50 -6.72 -2.37
C ASP A 4 -25.01 -7.01 -2.43
N ALA A 5 -24.25 -6.59 -1.40
CA ALA A 5 -22.84 -6.93 -1.26
C ALA A 5 -22.63 -8.44 -1.09
N GLU A 6 -23.45 -9.09 -0.23
CA GLU A 6 -23.41 -10.55 -0.04
C GLU A 6 -23.75 -11.30 -1.33
N LYS A 7 -24.79 -10.88 -2.07
CA LYS A 7 -25.16 -11.45 -3.38
C LYS A 7 -24.00 -11.34 -4.37
N SER A 8 -23.33 -10.17 -4.42
CA SER A 8 -22.17 -9.95 -5.29
C SER A 8 -21.00 -10.89 -4.92
N CYS A 9 -20.70 -11.05 -3.62
CA CYS A 9 -19.67 -11.97 -3.16
C CYS A 9 -19.99 -13.42 -3.53
N LEU A 10 -21.23 -13.85 -3.35
CA LEU A 10 -21.68 -15.20 -3.72
C LEU A 10 -21.61 -15.43 -5.23
N TRP A 11 -21.96 -14.41 -6.03
CA TRP A 11 -21.82 -14.50 -7.48
C TRP A 11 -20.34 -14.61 -7.90
N LEU A 12 -19.47 -13.75 -7.36
CA LEU A 12 -18.03 -13.79 -7.67
C LEU A 12 -17.41 -15.14 -7.27
N LYS A 13 -17.78 -15.64 -6.09
CA LYS A 13 -17.35 -16.98 -5.64
C LYS A 13 -17.76 -18.06 -6.62
N ARG A 14 -19.01 -18.08 -7.08
CA ARG A 14 -19.50 -19.04 -8.06
C ARG A 14 -18.72 -18.97 -9.38
N GLU A 15 -18.50 -17.77 -9.90
CA GLU A 15 -17.75 -17.59 -11.16
C GLU A 15 -16.26 -17.97 -11.01
N TYR A 16 -15.69 -17.78 -9.81
CA TYR A 16 -14.36 -18.24 -9.49
C TYR A 16 -14.29 -19.78 -9.39
N ASP A 17 -15.22 -20.39 -8.65
CA ASP A 17 -15.28 -21.85 -8.48
C ASP A 17 -15.53 -22.56 -9.83
N SER A 18 -16.25 -21.94 -10.76
CA SER A 18 -16.46 -22.46 -12.14
C SER A 18 -15.24 -22.28 -13.06
N GLY A 19 -14.23 -21.51 -12.63
CA GLY A 19 -13.04 -21.18 -13.42
C GLY A 19 -13.23 -20.08 -14.46
N LEU A 20 -14.41 -19.42 -14.50
CA LEU A 20 -14.67 -18.31 -15.42
C LEU A 20 -13.80 -17.09 -15.10
N ILE A 21 -13.60 -16.78 -13.82
CA ILE A 21 -12.65 -15.76 -13.37
C ILE A 21 -11.48 -16.43 -12.65
N LYS A 22 -10.28 -15.86 -12.78
CA LYS A 22 -9.04 -16.45 -12.22
C LYS A 22 -8.72 -15.98 -10.82
N SER A 23 -9.25 -14.84 -10.43
CA SER A 23 -9.11 -14.25 -9.09
C SER A 23 -10.12 -13.13 -8.91
N TRP A 24 -10.41 -12.77 -7.68
CA TRP A 24 -11.19 -11.60 -7.31
C TRP A 24 -10.73 -11.08 -5.95
N SER A 25 -11.02 -9.82 -5.65
CA SER A 25 -10.66 -9.18 -4.41
C SER A 25 -11.90 -8.69 -3.67
N LEU A 26 -11.83 -8.73 -2.36
CA LEU A 26 -12.79 -8.06 -1.48
C LEU A 26 -12.04 -7.03 -0.66
N ASP A 27 -12.49 -5.77 -0.75
CA ASP A 27 -11.89 -4.66 -0.04
C ASP A 27 -12.71 -4.33 1.19
N LEU A 28 -12.06 -4.24 2.35
CA LEU A 28 -12.66 -3.93 3.64
C LEU A 28 -11.94 -2.74 4.27
N ILE A 29 -12.68 -1.98 5.08
CA ILE A 29 -12.13 -0.86 5.84
C ILE A 29 -12.33 -1.17 7.32
N GLN A 30 -11.22 -1.29 8.07
CA GLN A 30 -11.22 -1.42 9.52
C GLN A 30 -11.17 -0.06 10.22
N ASN A 31 -11.32 -0.05 11.52
CA ASN A 31 -11.25 1.15 12.36
C ASN A 31 -12.31 2.20 12.00
N LEU A 32 -13.48 1.75 11.56
CA LEU A 32 -14.62 2.63 11.31
C LEU A 32 -15.15 3.23 12.62
N PRO A 33 -15.63 4.50 12.61
CA PRO A 33 -16.38 5.05 13.71
C PRO A 33 -17.60 4.18 14.02
N LEU A 34 -17.90 4.01 15.29
CA LEU A 34 -19.03 3.22 15.79
C LEU A 34 -18.97 1.70 15.50
N SER A 35 -17.88 1.21 14.95
CA SER A 35 -17.63 -0.22 14.81
C SER A 35 -16.66 -0.66 15.90
N GLY A 36 -17.12 -1.50 16.80
CA GLY A 36 -16.31 -2.07 17.87
C GLY A 36 -15.45 -3.24 17.39
N PHE A 37 -14.56 -3.68 18.29
CA PHE A 37 -13.64 -4.80 18.02
C PHE A 37 -14.37 -6.09 17.59
N LYS A 38 -15.48 -6.39 18.24
CA LYS A 38 -16.26 -7.60 17.94
C LYS A 38 -16.95 -7.52 16.59
N GLU A 39 -17.60 -6.40 16.30
CA GLU A 39 -18.29 -6.17 15.03
C GLU A 39 -17.32 -6.31 13.86
N TRP A 40 -16.11 -5.74 13.99
CA TRP A 40 -15.07 -5.88 12.98
C TRP A 40 -14.66 -7.34 12.76
N GLN A 41 -14.42 -8.08 13.85
CA GLN A 41 -14.09 -9.51 13.74
C GLN A 41 -15.20 -10.33 13.08
N ASP A 42 -16.45 -10.04 13.39
CA ASP A 42 -17.60 -10.74 12.82
C ASP A 42 -17.73 -10.42 11.31
N ASP A 43 -17.54 -9.17 10.91
CA ASP A 43 -17.51 -8.77 9.50
C ASP A 43 -16.36 -9.42 8.74
N LEU A 44 -15.15 -9.46 9.31
CA LEU A 44 -14.00 -10.13 8.72
C LEU A 44 -14.21 -11.63 8.55
N LYS A 45 -14.72 -12.31 9.59
CA LYS A 45 -15.05 -13.74 9.53
C LYS A 45 -16.13 -13.99 8.47
N LYS A 46 -17.13 -13.13 8.38
CA LYS A 46 -18.15 -13.21 7.33
C LYS A 46 -17.55 -13.07 5.94
N ALA A 47 -16.66 -12.10 5.73
CA ALA A 47 -15.94 -11.93 4.47
C ALA A 47 -15.17 -13.20 4.05
N ILE A 48 -14.49 -13.85 5.01
CA ILE A 48 -13.74 -15.09 4.78
C ILE A 48 -14.65 -16.25 4.35
N THR A 49 -15.93 -16.29 4.77
CA THR A 49 -16.86 -17.35 4.32
C THR A 49 -17.11 -17.36 2.82
N PHE A 50 -16.91 -16.23 2.14
CA PHE A 50 -16.96 -16.16 0.66
C PHE A 50 -15.70 -16.67 0.00
N SER A 51 -14.63 -16.94 0.76
CA SER A 51 -13.34 -17.46 0.28
C SER A 51 -12.73 -16.62 -0.84
N PRO A 52 -12.65 -15.27 -0.72
CA PRO A 52 -12.03 -14.45 -1.73
C PRO A 52 -10.54 -14.82 -1.84
N PRO A 53 -9.97 -15.00 -3.05
CA PRO A 53 -8.55 -15.30 -3.20
C PRO A 53 -7.63 -14.16 -2.71
N HIS A 54 -8.14 -12.93 -2.67
CA HIS A 54 -7.44 -11.73 -2.27
C HIS A 54 -8.32 -10.84 -1.38
N LEU A 55 -7.70 -10.21 -0.38
CA LEU A 55 -8.33 -9.26 0.54
C LEU A 55 -7.47 -8.01 0.67
N SER A 56 -8.11 -6.84 0.50
CA SER A 56 -7.51 -5.57 0.87
C SER A 56 -8.14 -5.10 2.19
N ILE A 57 -7.33 -4.86 3.19
CA ILE A 57 -7.77 -4.36 4.51
C ILE A 57 -7.17 -2.99 4.71
N TYR A 58 -8.00 -1.97 4.60
CA TYR A 58 -7.58 -0.58 4.76
C TYR A 58 -7.96 -0.03 6.12
N ASP A 59 -7.11 0.84 6.67
CA ASP A 59 -7.51 1.71 7.76
C ASP A 59 -8.31 2.90 7.24
N LEU A 60 -9.34 3.30 8.00
CA LEU A 60 -10.09 4.48 7.65
C LEU A 60 -9.21 5.72 7.77
N ASN A 61 -8.93 6.37 6.64
CA ASN A 61 -8.26 7.67 6.62
C ASN A 61 -9.28 8.80 6.45
N ILE A 62 -9.20 9.81 7.32
CA ILE A 62 -10.15 10.93 7.34
C ILE A 62 -9.59 12.12 6.59
N GLU A 63 -10.07 12.30 5.38
CA GLU A 63 -9.68 13.40 4.50
C GLU A 63 -10.31 14.74 4.91
N ASN A 64 -9.55 15.82 4.76
CA ASN A 64 -10.05 17.18 4.96
C ASN A 64 -11.20 17.50 3.99
N GLY A 65 -12.19 18.28 4.46
CA GLY A 65 -13.37 18.64 3.66
C GLY A 65 -14.48 17.59 3.63
N THR A 66 -14.29 16.42 4.24
CA THR A 66 -15.31 15.37 4.33
C THR A 66 -16.31 15.61 5.47
N VAL A 67 -17.49 15.01 5.35
CA VAL A 67 -18.51 15.02 6.42
C VAL A 67 -17.95 14.37 7.70
N PHE A 68 -17.18 13.30 7.60
CA PHE A 68 -16.56 12.63 8.74
C PHE A 68 -15.61 13.59 9.49
N LYS A 69 -14.74 14.32 8.78
CA LYS A 69 -13.85 15.31 9.39
C LYS A 69 -14.62 16.39 10.15
N LYS A 70 -15.73 16.88 9.55
CA LYS A 70 -16.61 17.85 10.18
C LYS A 70 -17.24 17.30 11.47
N LEU A 71 -17.75 16.09 11.45
CA LEU A 71 -18.39 15.47 12.62
C LEU A 71 -17.38 15.21 13.75
N ILE A 72 -16.16 14.79 13.41
CA ILE A 72 -15.07 14.60 14.38
C ILE A 72 -14.70 15.94 15.03
N ASN A 73 -14.52 16.98 14.23
CA ASN A 73 -14.18 18.31 14.75
C ASN A 73 -15.29 18.90 15.66
N LEU A 74 -16.54 18.50 15.46
CA LEU A 74 -17.69 18.86 16.30
C LEU A 74 -17.85 17.94 17.53
N GLY A 75 -16.97 16.95 17.73
CA GLY A 75 -17.08 15.96 18.80
C GLY A 75 -18.28 15.01 18.67
N LYS A 76 -18.94 14.97 17.49
CA LYS A 76 -20.12 14.15 17.21
C LYS A 76 -19.78 12.75 16.69
N LEU A 77 -18.53 12.52 16.32
CA LEU A 77 -18.02 11.23 15.85
C LEU A 77 -16.65 11.00 16.49
N LYS A 78 -16.44 9.80 17.05
CA LYS A 78 -15.19 9.39 17.66
C LYS A 78 -14.61 8.23 16.88
N LEU A 79 -13.32 8.30 16.57
CA LEU A 79 -12.55 7.18 16.00
C LEU A 79 -12.09 6.26 17.14
N PRO A 80 -11.77 5.00 16.86
CA PRO A 80 -11.04 4.14 17.77
C PRO A 80 -9.75 4.82 18.28
N SER A 81 -9.33 4.52 19.48
CA SER A 81 -8.00 4.92 19.97
C SER A 81 -6.89 4.18 19.23
N ASP A 82 -5.65 4.66 19.34
CA ASP A 82 -4.51 4.00 18.69
C ASP A 82 -4.33 2.56 19.21
N GLU A 83 -4.60 2.30 20.50
CA GLU A 83 -4.56 0.96 21.10
C GLU A 83 -5.66 0.06 20.55
N GLU A 84 -6.88 0.57 20.39
CA GLU A 84 -8.00 -0.17 19.78
C GLU A 84 -7.70 -0.48 18.32
N ALA A 85 -7.20 0.50 17.56
CA ALA A 85 -6.81 0.33 16.16
C ALA A 85 -5.70 -0.73 16.01
N PHE A 86 -4.68 -0.67 16.86
CA PHE A 86 -3.60 -1.65 16.88
C PHE A 86 -4.12 -3.06 17.21
N SER A 87 -4.98 -3.20 18.22
CA SER A 87 -5.60 -4.48 18.59
C SER A 87 -6.45 -5.06 17.45
N ASN A 88 -7.19 -4.20 16.72
CA ASN A 88 -7.93 -4.61 15.53
C ASN A 88 -6.99 -5.18 14.46
N SER A 89 -5.88 -4.50 14.18
CA SER A 89 -4.89 -4.94 13.18
C SER A 89 -4.21 -6.25 13.55
N GLU A 90 -3.81 -6.43 14.82
CA GLU A 90 -3.26 -7.71 15.29
C GLU A 90 -4.28 -8.85 15.13
N SER A 91 -5.52 -8.62 15.55
CA SER A 91 -6.61 -9.60 15.41
C SER A 91 -6.87 -9.94 13.95
N THR A 92 -6.90 -8.93 13.07
CA THR A 92 -7.05 -9.09 11.62
C THR A 92 -5.96 -10.00 11.06
N HIS A 93 -4.69 -9.71 11.41
CA HIS A 93 -3.56 -10.51 10.97
C HIS A 93 -3.69 -11.99 11.43
N LEU A 94 -4.03 -12.22 12.68
CA LEU A 94 -4.16 -13.57 13.23
C LEU A 94 -5.32 -14.34 12.58
N ILE A 95 -6.50 -13.71 12.42
CA ILE A 95 -7.67 -14.34 11.79
C ILE A 95 -7.35 -14.71 10.34
N LEU A 96 -6.77 -13.81 9.57
CA LEU A 96 -6.42 -14.06 8.16
C LEU A 96 -5.34 -15.13 8.02
N LYS A 97 -4.29 -15.07 8.82
CA LYS A 97 -3.22 -16.08 8.84
C LYS A 97 -3.76 -17.48 9.16
N ASN A 98 -4.63 -17.60 10.17
CA ASN A 98 -5.27 -18.88 10.55
C ASN A 98 -6.26 -19.38 9.49
N SER A 99 -6.74 -18.49 8.61
CA SER A 99 -7.58 -18.79 7.46
C SER A 99 -6.81 -19.05 6.15
N GLY A 100 -5.48 -19.16 6.23
CA GLY A 100 -4.61 -19.48 5.08
C GLY A 100 -4.16 -18.30 4.24
N TYR A 101 -4.51 -17.08 4.62
CA TYR A 101 -4.05 -15.88 3.91
C TYR A 101 -2.65 -15.46 4.40
N SER A 102 -1.85 -14.97 3.48
CA SER A 102 -0.55 -14.35 3.77
C SER A 102 -0.60 -12.87 3.41
N ARG A 103 -0.15 -12.02 4.33
CA ARG A 103 0.12 -10.61 4.03
C ARG A 103 1.31 -10.54 3.07
N TYR A 104 1.23 -9.77 2.00
CA TYR A 104 2.35 -9.59 1.08
C TYR A 104 2.83 -8.13 0.96
N GLU A 105 2.03 -7.18 1.44
CA GLU A 105 2.37 -5.78 1.63
C GLU A 105 1.46 -5.16 2.70
N ILE A 106 1.55 -3.86 2.95
CA ILE A 106 0.97 -3.16 4.10
C ILE A 106 -0.53 -3.45 4.32
N SER A 107 -1.34 -3.44 3.25
CA SER A 107 -2.80 -3.53 3.36
C SER A 107 -3.39 -4.80 2.74
N ASN A 108 -2.58 -5.61 2.05
CA ASN A 108 -3.10 -6.68 1.22
C ASN A 108 -2.67 -8.08 1.65
N TYR A 109 -3.67 -8.96 1.66
CA TYR A 109 -3.56 -10.37 2.01
C TYR A 109 -4.06 -11.24 0.86
N CYS A 110 -3.49 -12.41 0.66
CA CYS A 110 -3.96 -13.32 -0.37
C CYS A 110 -3.71 -14.79 -0.02
N LEU A 111 -4.46 -15.66 -0.65
CA LEU A 111 -4.13 -17.08 -0.77
C LEU A 111 -2.90 -17.27 -1.65
N PRO A 112 -2.20 -18.40 -1.60
CA PRO A 112 -1.01 -18.65 -2.40
C PRO A 112 -1.23 -18.38 -3.89
N ARG A 113 -0.35 -17.58 -4.50
CA ARG A 113 -0.38 -17.21 -5.94
C ARG A 113 -1.46 -16.20 -6.35
N HIS A 114 -2.17 -15.56 -5.39
CA HIS A 114 -3.21 -14.57 -5.66
C HIS A 114 -2.81 -13.13 -5.32
N GLN A 115 -1.50 -12.84 -5.22
CA GLN A 115 -1.03 -11.45 -5.07
C GLN A 115 -1.51 -10.61 -6.26
N SER A 116 -2.02 -9.40 -5.99
CA SER A 116 -2.42 -8.46 -7.04
C SER A 116 -1.21 -8.00 -7.84
N ARG A 117 -1.15 -8.36 -9.13
CA ARG A 117 -0.08 -7.89 -10.03
C ARG A 117 -0.07 -6.37 -10.14
N HIS A 118 -1.25 -5.75 -10.14
CA HIS A 118 -1.39 -4.31 -10.21
C HIS A 118 -0.77 -3.62 -8.99
N ASN A 119 -1.07 -4.09 -7.77
CA ASN A 119 -0.48 -3.54 -6.54
C ASN A 119 1.05 -3.74 -6.52
N ARG A 120 1.52 -4.90 -6.99
CA ARG A 120 2.97 -5.19 -7.11
C ARG A 120 3.70 -4.21 -8.03
N VAL A 121 3.05 -3.72 -9.09
CA VAL A 121 3.64 -2.70 -9.98
C VAL A 121 3.93 -1.41 -9.23
N TYR A 122 3.01 -0.93 -8.38
CA TYR A 122 3.25 0.25 -7.56
C TYR A 122 4.43 0.08 -6.61
N TRP A 123 4.48 -1.04 -5.90
CA TRP A 123 5.52 -1.31 -4.91
C TRP A 123 6.89 -1.62 -5.53
N SER A 124 6.95 -2.05 -6.78
CA SER A 124 8.20 -2.24 -7.52
C SER A 124 8.76 -0.96 -8.14
N GLY A 125 8.05 0.16 -8.04
CA GLY A 125 8.44 1.43 -8.65
C GLY A 125 8.34 1.47 -10.18
N LEU A 126 7.72 0.46 -10.79
CA LEU A 126 7.49 0.41 -12.24
C LEU A 126 6.40 1.39 -12.68
N GLY A 127 6.37 1.66 -13.99
CA GLY A 127 5.38 2.54 -14.57
C GLY A 127 3.99 1.93 -14.64
N TRP A 128 2.97 2.79 -14.54
CA TRP A 128 1.56 2.40 -14.68
C TRP A 128 0.73 3.44 -15.41
N TRP A 129 -0.35 2.97 -16.04
CA TRP A 129 -1.40 3.82 -16.62
C TRP A 129 -2.67 3.76 -15.80
N SER A 130 -3.34 4.90 -15.68
CA SER A 130 -4.69 5.02 -15.13
C SER A 130 -5.62 5.64 -16.16
N PHE A 131 -6.92 5.46 -16.01
CA PHE A 131 -7.94 5.98 -16.91
C PHE A 131 -9.02 6.73 -16.13
N GLY A 132 -9.65 7.67 -16.80
CA GLY A 132 -10.76 8.46 -16.24
C GLY A 132 -10.33 9.79 -15.61
N GLN A 133 -11.33 10.60 -15.28
CA GLN A 133 -11.14 11.92 -14.69
C GLN A 133 -10.52 11.81 -13.28
N GLY A 134 -9.58 12.69 -12.96
CA GLY A 134 -8.89 12.74 -11.67
C GLY A 134 -7.89 11.61 -11.44
N SER A 135 -7.74 10.67 -12.39
CA SER A 135 -6.78 9.57 -12.26
C SER A 135 -5.34 10.02 -12.49
N THR A 136 -4.42 9.40 -11.76
CA THR A 136 -2.98 9.66 -11.88
C THR A 136 -2.29 8.49 -12.58
N SER A 137 -1.45 8.78 -13.56
CA SER A 137 -0.57 7.81 -14.24
C SER A 137 0.89 8.13 -13.95
N SER A 138 1.75 7.13 -14.08
CA SER A 138 3.21 7.27 -13.99
C SER A 138 3.91 6.28 -14.94
N PRO A 139 3.63 6.34 -16.25
CA PRO A 139 4.15 5.31 -17.17
C PRO A 139 5.67 5.35 -17.34
N TRP A 140 6.28 6.51 -17.13
CA TRP A 140 7.75 6.72 -17.23
C TRP A 140 8.39 7.14 -15.91
N GLY A 141 7.80 6.79 -14.76
CA GLY A 141 8.31 7.17 -13.44
C GLY A 141 7.77 8.52 -12.96
N GLU A 142 7.57 9.49 -13.83
CA GLU A 142 6.95 10.78 -13.50
C GLU A 142 5.42 10.67 -13.40
N LYS A 143 4.86 11.28 -12.34
CA LYS A 143 3.41 11.27 -12.12
C LYS A 143 2.74 12.44 -12.84
N PHE A 144 1.64 12.17 -13.52
CA PHE A 144 0.72 13.19 -13.99
C PHE A 144 -0.73 12.84 -13.66
N THR A 145 -1.51 13.86 -13.27
CA THR A 145 -2.91 13.68 -12.86
C THR A 145 -3.83 14.34 -13.87
N ARG A 146 -4.84 13.63 -14.30
CA ARG A 146 -5.88 14.13 -15.21
C ARG A 146 -6.82 15.10 -14.50
N PRO A 147 -7.46 16.04 -15.24
CA PRO A 147 -8.42 16.95 -14.64
C PRO A 147 -9.55 16.21 -13.91
N ARG A 148 -9.90 16.72 -12.72
CA ARG A 148 -10.95 16.12 -11.87
C ARG A 148 -12.35 16.55 -12.30
N VAL A 149 -12.50 17.72 -12.95
CA VAL A 149 -13.78 18.24 -13.42
C VAL A 149 -14.11 17.65 -14.79
N SER A 150 -15.29 17.06 -14.93
CA SER A 150 -15.70 16.34 -16.15
C SER A 150 -15.56 17.17 -17.44
N LYS A 151 -15.94 18.46 -17.41
CA LYS A 151 -15.80 19.37 -18.55
C LYS A 151 -14.34 19.59 -18.97
N GLU A 152 -13.44 19.73 -17.99
CA GLU A 152 -12.01 19.92 -18.22
C GLU A 152 -11.35 18.61 -18.69
N TYR A 153 -11.77 17.49 -18.12
CA TYR A 153 -11.32 16.17 -18.54
C TYR A 153 -11.67 15.87 -20.01
N LYS A 154 -12.90 16.17 -20.42
CA LYS A 154 -13.32 16.02 -21.82
C LYS A 154 -12.46 16.87 -22.77
N LYS A 155 -12.22 18.14 -22.43
CA LYS A 155 -11.32 19.03 -23.20
C LYS A 155 -9.88 18.48 -23.24
N TRP A 156 -9.41 17.93 -22.13
CA TRP A 156 -8.08 17.33 -22.04
C TRP A 156 -7.97 16.12 -22.96
N VAL A 157 -8.94 15.23 -22.97
CA VAL A 157 -8.97 14.05 -23.87
C VAL A 157 -8.94 14.51 -25.33
N THR A 158 -9.82 15.43 -25.76
CA THR A 158 -9.85 15.94 -27.14
C THR A 158 -8.49 16.50 -27.57
N ARG A 159 -7.83 17.28 -26.69
CA ARG A 159 -6.48 17.81 -27.00
C ARG A 159 -5.43 16.71 -27.16
N GLN A 160 -5.53 15.64 -26.38
CA GLN A 160 -4.61 14.51 -26.49
C GLN A 160 -4.77 13.77 -27.83
N ASP A 161 -6.01 13.63 -28.32
CA ASP A 161 -6.30 13.04 -29.63
C ASP A 161 -5.74 13.91 -30.78
N GLU A 162 -5.81 15.27 -30.65
CA GLU A 162 -5.28 16.21 -31.64
C GLU A 162 -3.74 16.18 -31.71
N PHE A 163 -3.03 15.90 -30.61
CA PHE A 163 -1.58 15.91 -30.53
C PHE A 163 -0.89 14.59 -30.91
N ASN A 164 -1.65 13.58 -31.41
CA ASN A 164 -1.11 12.27 -31.75
C ASN A 164 -0.16 11.75 -30.65
N LEU A 165 -0.72 11.35 -29.53
CA LEU A 165 -0.01 10.93 -28.30
C LEU A 165 1.11 9.89 -28.53
N ASP A 166 1.07 9.17 -29.63
CA ASP A 166 2.02 8.10 -29.93
C ASP A 166 3.49 8.55 -30.07
N SER A 167 3.74 9.71 -30.66
CA SER A 167 5.12 10.12 -30.95
C SER A 167 5.84 10.78 -29.76
N SER A 168 5.10 11.47 -28.87
CA SER A 168 5.70 12.06 -27.67
C SER A 168 5.82 11.08 -26.51
N LEU A 169 5.06 9.99 -26.56
CA LEU A 169 4.97 9.00 -25.50
C LEU A 169 6.01 7.86 -25.66
N THR A 170 6.40 7.55 -26.90
CA THR A 170 7.32 6.43 -27.19
C THR A 170 8.79 6.73 -26.95
N ASN A 171 9.18 8.01 -26.80
CA ASN A 171 10.58 8.43 -26.70
C ASN A 171 10.96 9.02 -25.33
N LYS A 172 10.12 8.89 -24.30
CA LYS A 172 10.49 9.32 -22.93
C LYS A 172 11.34 8.25 -22.26
N GLU A 173 12.50 8.65 -21.77
CA GLU A 173 13.30 7.83 -20.87
C GLU A 173 12.55 7.61 -19.56
N PHE A 174 12.69 6.42 -18.97
CA PHE A 174 12.10 6.10 -17.69
C PHE A 174 12.86 6.80 -16.57
N VAL A 175 12.15 7.64 -15.80
CA VAL A 175 12.69 8.30 -14.61
C VAL A 175 12.60 7.30 -13.45
N TYR A 176 13.76 6.80 -13.04
CA TYR A 176 13.86 5.88 -11.92
C TYR A 176 13.59 6.60 -10.60
N LYS A 177 13.03 5.86 -9.65
CA LYS A 177 12.79 6.34 -8.30
C LYS A 177 14.11 6.71 -7.60
N GLU A 178 14.06 7.74 -6.76
CA GLU A 178 15.17 8.07 -5.89
C GLU A 178 15.38 7.00 -4.82
N LEU A 179 16.52 7.05 -4.15
CA LEU A 179 16.96 6.04 -3.20
C LEU A 179 15.97 5.86 -2.05
N ASP A 180 15.55 6.97 -1.45
CA ASP A 180 14.59 7.00 -0.34
C ASP A 180 13.22 6.40 -0.76
N GLU A 181 12.72 6.75 -1.96
CA GLU A 181 11.48 6.17 -2.48
C GLU A 181 11.63 4.66 -2.73
N LYS A 182 12.78 4.19 -3.24
CA LYS A 182 13.06 2.76 -3.42
C LYS A 182 13.07 2.00 -2.10
N ILE A 183 13.72 2.56 -1.09
CA ILE A 183 13.76 1.96 0.25
C ILE A 183 12.35 1.94 0.85
N MET A 184 11.62 3.04 0.76
CA MET A 184 10.23 3.13 1.24
C MET A 184 9.34 2.08 0.59
N LEU A 185 9.36 1.97 -0.73
CA LEU A 185 8.55 1.00 -1.48
C LEU A 185 8.91 -0.44 -1.11
N GLY A 186 10.22 -0.73 -1.02
CA GLY A 186 10.70 -2.06 -0.67
C GLY A 186 10.35 -2.48 0.77
N LEU A 187 10.44 -1.56 1.74
CA LEU A 187 10.05 -1.85 3.13
C LEU A 187 8.55 -2.12 3.30
N ARG A 188 7.70 -1.60 2.43
CA ARG A 188 6.26 -1.88 2.46
C ARG A 188 5.90 -3.27 1.95
N LEU A 189 6.81 -3.96 1.30
CA LEU A 189 6.66 -5.35 0.89
C LEU A 189 7.11 -6.30 2.00
N LYS A 190 6.45 -7.45 2.10
CA LYS A 190 6.86 -8.53 3.01
C LYS A 190 8.30 -8.99 2.79
N GLU A 191 8.75 -9.00 1.54
CA GLU A 191 10.11 -9.41 1.14
C GLU A 191 11.17 -8.38 1.57
N GLY A 192 10.75 -7.14 1.87
CA GLY A 192 11.66 -6.07 2.24
C GLY A 192 12.60 -5.65 1.12
N VAL A 193 13.66 -4.92 1.47
CA VAL A 193 14.61 -4.30 0.55
C VAL A 193 16.04 -4.71 0.87
N ASP A 194 16.84 -4.99 -0.15
CA ASP A 194 18.28 -5.15 -0.01
C ASP A 194 18.95 -3.78 -0.13
N ILE A 195 19.36 -3.23 1.01
CA ILE A 195 19.89 -1.86 1.08
C ILE A 195 21.19 -1.71 0.29
N LYS A 196 22.06 -2.73 0.33
CA LYS A 196 23.31 -2.63 -0.44
C LYS A 196 23.09 -2.64 -1.95
N GLU A 197 22.11 -3.39 -2.44
CA GLU A 197 21.76 -3.38 -3.87
C GLU A 197 21.21 -2.01 -4.30
N VAL A 198 20.30 -1.42 -3.53
CA VAL A 198 19.74 -0.10 -3.84
C VAL A 198 20.82 1.00 -3.77
N PHE A 199 21.75 0.91 -2.82
CA PHE A 199 22.85 1.85 -2.68
C PHE A 199 23.83 1.81 -3.85
N LYS A 200 24.07 0.65 -4.46
CA LYS A 200 24.97 0.53 -5.64
C LYS A 200 24.52 1.43 -6.79
N GLU A 201 23.25 1.68 -6.93
CA GLU A 201 22.70 2.52 -7.99
C GLU A 201 23.08 4.00 -7.82
N GLN A 202 23.55 4.43 -6.63
CA GLN A 202 23.96 5.80 -6.37
C GLN A 202 25.37 6.12 -6.88
N ASN A 203 26.12 5.12 -7.34
CA ASN A 203 27.51 5.28 -7.79
C ASN A 203 28.41 5.99 -6.77
N TRP A 204 28.14 5.86 -5.47
CA TRP A 204 28.96 6.45 -4.42
C TRP A 204 30.32 5.78 -4.33
N GLU A 205 31.37 6.57 -4.05
CA GLU A 205 32.66 6.03 -3.66
C GLU A 205 32.50 5.13 -2.42
N ASN A 206 33.34 4.09 -2.30
CA ASN A 206 33.26 3.09 -1.24
C ASN A 206 33.21 3.71 0.17
N LYS A 207 34.01 4.76 0.43
CA LYS A 207 34.01 5.47 1.72
C LYS A 207 32.67 6.14 2.03
N LYS A 208 32.06 6.82 1.04
CA LYS A 208 30.75 7.45 1.17
C LYS A 208 29.66 6.39 1.34
N PHE A 209 29.74 5.30 0.59
CA PHE A 209 28.82 4.16 0.68
C PHE A 209 28.78 3.57 2.10
N GLU A 210 29.95 3.18 2.65
CA GLU A 210 30.02 2.55 3.99
C GLU A 210 29.63 3.56 5.09
N SER A 211 29.99 4.84 4.96
CA SER A 211 29.57 5.90 5.89
C SER A 211 28.05 6.06 5.92
N ASN A 212 27.40 6.17 4.77
CA ASN A 212 25.94 6.33 4.69
C ASN A 212 25.19 5.09 5.15
N PHE A 213 25.74 3.90 4.87
CA PHE A 213 25.18 2.65 5.35
C PHE A 213 25.26 2.55 6.89
N SER A 214 26.39 2.93 7.49
CA SER A 214 26.54 2.95 8.96
C SER A 214 25.55 3.93 9.61
N LYS A 215 25.40 5.13 9.07
CA LYS A 215 24.44 6.13 9.57
C LYS A 215 22.99 5.61 9.52
N LEU A 216 22.60 4.93 8.42
CA LEU A 216 21.28 4.33 8.31
C LEU A 216 21.08 3.24 9.36
N LEU A 217 22.12 2.42 9.64
CA LEU A 217 22.05 1.40 10.69
C LEU A 217 21.90 2.02 12.08
N GLU A 218 22.57 3.13 12.37
CA GLU A 218 22.44 3.87 13.62
C GLU A 218 21.01 4.38 13.81
N GLU A 219 20.40 5.00 12.77
CA GLU A 219 19.00 5.44 12.80
C GLU A 219 18.03 4.27 13.01
N TRP A 220 18.34 3.10 12.47
CA TRP A 220 17.48 1.93 12.55
C TRP A 220 17.76 1.03 13.77
N GLU A 221 18.80 1.30 14.57
CA GLU A 221 19.18 0.43 15.68
C GLU A 221 18.04 0.19 16.67
N ARG A 222 17.28 1.23 17.01
CA ARG A 222 16.12 1.13 17.91
C ARG A 222 15.03 0.21 17.39
N PHE A 223 14.78 0.20 16.08
CA PHE A 223 13.77 -0.64 15.43
C PHE A 223 14.23 -2.08 15.29
N LEU A 224 15.53 -2.29 15.07
CA LEU A 224 16.13 -3.62 15.08
C LEU A 224 16.08 -4.23 16.49
N ARG A 225 16.37 -3.45 17.52
CA ARG A 225 16.30 -3.92 18.92
C ARG A 225 14.87 -4.19 19.38
N SER A 226 13.90 -3.39 18.97
CA SER A 226 12.49 -3.60 19.31
C SER A 226 11.82 -4.69 18.47
N GLY A 227 12.49 -5.22 17.43
CA GLY A 227 11.95 -6.23 16.55
C GLY A 227 10.91 -5.72 15.54
N LEU A 228 10.72 -4.40 15.39
CA LEU A 228 9.86 -3.81 14.36
C LEU A 228 10.50 -3.95 12.97
N LEU A 229 11.81 -3.80 12.90
CA LEU A 229 12.62 -4.04 11.70
C LEU A 229 13.48 -5.29 11.90
N VAL A 230 13.55 -6.13 10.89
CA VAL A 230 14.34 -7.37 10.91
C VAL A 230 15.40 -7.29 9.82
N ARG A 231 16.63 -7.72 10.15
CA ARG A 231 17.75 -7.77 9.22
C ARG A 231 18.17 -9.21 8.93
N LYS A 232 18.30 -9.54 7.65
CA LYS A 232 18.92 -10.79 7.17
C LYS A 232 20.02 -10.45 6.15
N GLY A 233 21.26 -10.46 6.59
CA GLY A 233 22.38 -9.98 5.76
C GLY A 233 22.23 -8.49 5.43
N ASN A 234 22.09 -8.17 4.15
CA ASN A 234 21.87 -6.79 3.67
C ASN A 234 20.38 -6.46 3.45
N ARG A 235 19.51 -7.43 3.61
CA ARG A 235 18.07 -7.29 3.44
C ARG A 235 17.40 -6.89 4.74
N PHE A 236 16.54 -5.87 4.66
CA PHE A 236 15.74 -5.36 5.77
C PHE A 236 14.26 -5.49 5.41
N PHE A 237 13.44 -5.89 6.37
CA PHE A 237 12.00 -6.02 6.21
C PHE A 237 11.29 -5.75 7.53
N LEU A 238 10.07 -5.25 7.45
CA LEU A 238 9.22 -5.02 8.61
C LEU A 238 8.71 -6.35 9.16
N SER A 239 8.68 -6.49 10.48
CA SER A 239 8.11 -7.67 11.12
C SER A 239 6.58 -7.71 10.99
N GLU A 240 6.01 -8.91 11.01
CA GLU A 240 4.55 -9.09 11.04
C GLU A 240 4.09 -9.51 12.46
N PRO A 241 3.02 -8.92 12.99
CA PRO A 241 2.26 -7.80 12.44
C PRO A 241 2.89 -6.42 12.74
N ASN A 242 3.63 -6.27 13.83
CA ASN A 242 3.93 -5.01 14.51
C ASN A 242 4.76 -4.04 13.66
N GLY A 243 5.79 -4.53 12.97
CA GLY A 243 6.60 -3.70 12.08
C GLY A 243 5.81 -3.15 10.92
N MET A 244 4.91 -3.96 10.34
CA MET A 244 4.02 -3.51 9.26
C MET A 244 3.04 -2.45 9.74
N GLU A 245 2.43 -2.61 10.93
CA GLU A 245 1.50 -1.64 11.51
C GLU A 245 2.19 -0.32 11.87
N LEU A 246 3.39 -0.40 12.40
CA LEU A 246 4.18 0.76 12.82
C LEU A 246 5.18 1.22 11.75
N SER A 247 4.99 0.81 10.49
CA SER A 247 5.90 1.09 9.37
C SER A 247 6.29 2.56 9.22
N ASN A 248 5.35 3.48 9.47
CA ASN A 248 5.60 4.90 9.38
C ASN A 248 6.71 5.39 10.31
N GLN A 249 6.90 4.77 11.49
CA GLN A 249 7.99 5.15 12.40
C GLN A 249 9.35 4.82 11.80
N VAL A 250 9.49 3.67 11.14
CA VAL A 250 10.72 3.25 10.47
C VAL A 250 10.98 4.13 9.24
N LEU A 251 9.92 4.41 8.46
CA LEU A 251 10.02 5.24 7.26
C LEU A 251 10.40 6.69 7.57
N VAL A 252 9.82 7.30 8.61
CA VAL A 252 10.17 8.67 9.04
C VAL A 252 11.65 8.76 9.44
N SER A 253 12.19 7.76 10.14
CA SER A 253 13.63 7.76 10.47
C SER A 253 14.51 7.60 9.23
N MET A 254 14.08 6.81 8.26
CA MET A 254 14.77 6.66 6.98
C MET A 254 14.79 7.97 6.18
N PHE A 255 13.66 8.68 6.10
CA PHE A 255 13.62 9.99 5.43
C PHE A 255 14.49 11.02 6.15
N LYS A 256 14.50 11.04 7.48
CA LYS A 256 15.41 11.91 8.25
C LYS A 256 16.87 11.61 7.91
N TRP A 257 17.28 10.35 7.90
CA TRP A 257 18.61 9.95 7.45
C TRP A 257 18.91 10.43 6.03
N TRP A 258 17.93 10.30 5.11
CA TRP A 258 18.09 10.72 3.71
C TRP A 258 18.32 12.22 3.58
N ASP A 259 17.58 13.03 4.32
CA ASP A 259 17.71 14.49 4.37
C ASP A 259 19.07 14.95 4.95
N GLU A 260 19.70 14.14 5.82
CA GLU A 260 20.99 14.45 6.44
C GLU A 260 22.20 14.13 5.54
N ILE A 261 22.05 13.28 4.54
CA ILE A 261 23.16 12.87 3.66
C ILE A 261 23.16 13.52 2.29
N ASN A 262 22.08 14.19 1.91
CA ASN A 262 21.91 15.00 0.71
C ASN A 262 22.11 16.46 0.98
#